data_19ad0b57a96d5fd0f21295cfdebde32f
#
_entry.id   19ad0b57a96d5fd0f21295cfdebde32f
#
_cell.length_a   1.000
_cell.length_b   1.000
_cell.length_c   1.000
_cell.angle_alpha   90.00
_cell.angle_beta   90.00
_cell.angle_gamma   90.00
#
_symmetry.space_group_name_H-M   'P 1'
#
loop_
_entity.id
_entity.type
_entity.pdbx_description
1 polymer ?
#
loop_
_entity_poly.entity_id
_entity_poly.type
_entity_poly.pdbx_seq_one_letter_code
_entity_poly.pdbx_strand_id
1 'polypeptide(L)'
;MKISVILPSLNPDEKLMLVVNGLIKEGFEDIIIVNDGSDEAHMQPFKEASTHKEVTILIHEVNKGKGRALKTAYEYCIANRPDIEGVVTVDGDNQHRPEDIRKCCEKMIENPDCVVLGCRDFSEKNVPAKSRFGNNVTKGVFRFACGIKISDTQTGLRAIPAKYLDFMSRIKGERFEYETRVLLEMKRHHIDFIEQKIETVYIEENASTHFRPVKDSIIIYGVILKYIIGSVLSFIIDMGLFTALQFIFGKHISKSVTILVATVGARIISSLFNYFYNRNAVFESDEKVGKTMGRYY
;
A
#
# COMPACT_ATOMS: atom_id res chain seq x y z
N MET A 1 -4.45 8.04 23.52
CA MET A 1 -4.03 7.68 22.15
C MET A 1 -4.76 8.59 21.19
N LYS A 2 -4.04 9.51 20.53
CA LYS A 2 -4.63 10.46 19.57
C LYS A 2 -4.54 9.87 18.15
N ILE A 3 -5.45 8.97 17.81
CA ILE A 3 -5.46 8.25 16.53
C ILE A 3 -6.81 8.47 15.85
N SER A 4 -6.79 8.83 14.56
CA SER A 4 -8.01 8.85 13.74
C SER A 4 -8.16 7.49 13.03
N VAL A 5 -9.33 6.87 13.16
CA VAL A 5 -9.69 5.65 12.43
C VAL A 5 -10.32 6.03 11.10
N ILE A 6 -9.82 5.47 10.00
CA ILE A 6 -10.30 5.78 8.64
C ILE A 6 -11.06 4.58 8.08
N LEU A 7 -12.32 4.79 7.69
CA LEU A 7 -13.22 3.80 7.11
C LEU A 7 -13.65 4.22 5.69
N PRO A 8 -12.93 3.82 4.63
CA PRO A 8 -13.42 4.01 3.27
C PRO A 8 -14.62 3.10 3.02
N SER A 9 -15.74 3.65 2.60
CA SER A 9 -17.01 2.93 2.47
C SER A 9 -17.72 3.24 1.16
N LEU A 10 -18.16 2.20 0.47
CA LEU A 10 -18.99 2.28 -0.72
C LEU A 10 -20.16 1.31 -0.56
N ASN A 11 -21.40 1.80 -0.67
CA ASN A 11 -22.61 1.00 -0.52
C ASN A 11 -22.54 0.04 0.68
N PRO A 12 -22.29 0.57 1.91
CA PRO A 12 -22.18 -0.27 3.09
C PRO A 12 -23.52 -0.90 3.46
N ASP A 13 -23.45 -2.08 4.05
CA ASP A 13 -24.55 -2.73 4.75
C ASP A 13 -24.50 -2.39 6.26
N GLU A 14 -25.29 -3.08 7.06
CA GLU A 14 -25.36 -2.96 8.52
C GLU A 14 -24.02 -3.23 9.24
N LYS A 15 -23.07 -3.89 8.56
CA LYS A 15 -21.74 -4.20 9.14
C LYS A 15 -20.95 -2.92 9.43
N LEU A 16 -21.18 -1.83 8.67
CA LEU A 16 -20.54 -0.55 8.97
C LEU A 16 -20.84 -0.09 10.40
N MET A 17 -22.09 -0.24 10.84
CA MET A 17 -22.48 0.13 12.21
C MET A 17 -21.89 -0.81 13.26
N LEU A 18 -21.71 -2.09 12.95
CA LEU A 18 -21.00 -3.02 13.84
C LEU A 18 -19.55 -2.58 14.04
N VAL A 19 -18.88 -2.15 12.97
CA VAL A 19 -17.50 -1.63 13.05
C VAL A 19 -17.46 -0.35 13.88
N VAL A 20 -18.32 0.62 13.59
CA VAL A 20 -18.38 1.92 14.29
C VAL A 20 -18.62 1.71 15.79
N ASN A 21 -19.64 0.94 16.15
CA ASN A 21 -19.98 0.66 17.53
C ASN A 21 -18.87 -0.12 18.27
N GLY A 22 -18.21 -1.06 17.57
CA GLY A 22 -17.06 -1.78 18.08
C GLY A 22 -15.88 -0.86 18.38
N LEU A 23 -15.57 0.07 17.49
CA LEU A 23 -14.50 1.07 17.66
C LEU A 23 -14.79 2.02 18.82
N ILE A 24 -16.01 2.54 18.91
CA ILE A 24 -16.43 3.42 20.03
C ILE A 24 -16.33 2.68 21.37
N LYS A 25 -16.83 1.45 21.42
CA LYS A 25 -16.72 0.60 22.63
C LYS A 25 -15.27 0.34 23.04
N GLU A 26 -14.38 0.19 22.07
CA GLU A 26 -12.93 0.03 22.28
C GLU A 26 -12.24 1.35 22.69
N GLY A 27 -12.97 2.48 22.67
CA GLY A 27 -12.50 3.79 23.12
C GLY A 27 -11.77 4.61 22.04
N PHE A 28 -12.07 4.37 20.76
CA PHE A 28 -11.67 5.30 19.70
C PHE A 28 -12.61 6.50 19.68
N GLU A 29 -12.04 7.72 19.70
CA GLU A 29 -12.77 8.98 19.83
C GLU A 29 -12.82 9.80 18.53
N ASP A 30 -12.11 9.39 17.48
CA ASP A 30 -12.10 10.07 16.17
C ASP A 30 -12.15 9.05 15.05
N ILE A 31 -13.31 8.94 14.41
CA ILE A 31 -13.62 7.99 13.34
C ILE A 31 -14.01 8.78 12.10
N ILE A 32 -13.26 8.65 11.03
CA ILE A 32 -13.48 9.33 9.76
C ILE A 32 -13.99 8.31 8.74
N ILE A 33 -15.25 8.44 8.37
CA ILE A 33 -15.87 7.61 7.35
C ILE A 33 -15.86 8.39 6.03
N VAL A 34 -15.34 7.77 4.96
CA VAL A 34 -15.41 8.36 3.62
C VAL A 34 -16.45 7.61 2.81
N ASN A 35 -17.60 8.24 2.59
CA ASN A 35 -18.61 7.77 1.65
C ASN A 35 -18.11 8.01 0.22
N ASP A 36 -17.68 6.96 -0.47
CA ASP A 36 -17.09 7.04 -1.81
C ASP A 36 -18.17 6.97 -2.91
N GLY A 37 -19.19 7.84 -2.80
CA GLY A 37 -20.25 7.94 -3.80
C GLY A 37 -21.25 6.78 -3.77
N SER A 38 -21.71 6.40 -2.57
CA SER A 38 -22.77 5.41 -2.38
C SER A 38 -24.09 5.88 -2.95
N ASP A 39 -24.88 4.94 -3.43
CA ASP A 39 -26.24 5.20 -3.90
C ASP A 39 -27.22 5.46 -2.73
N GLU A 40 -28.44 5.92 -3.08
CA GLU A 40 -29.44 6.34 -2.10
C GLU A 40 -29.92 5.20 -1.19
N ALA A 41 -29.94 3.97 -1.71
CA ALA A 41 -30.39 2.78 -0.97
C ALA A 41 -29.42 2.42 0.19
N HIS A 42 -28.17 2.83 0.10
CA HIS A 42 -27.12 2.53 1.09
C HIS A 42 -26.75 3.72 2.00
N MET A 43 -27.59 4.77 2.04
CA MET A 43 -27.31 5.95 2.86
C MET A 43 -27.68 5.79 4.33
N GLN A 44 -28.49 4.79 4.69
CA GLN A 44 -28.96 4.61 6.07
C GLN A 44 -27.81 4.38 7.09
N PRO A 45 -26.79 3.52 6.82
CA PRO A 45 -25.67 3.33 7.75
C PRO A 45 -24.88 4.63 7.99
N PHE A 46 -24.73 5.49 6.97
CA PHE A 46 -24.03 6.79 7.14
C PHE A 46 -24.85 7.76 8.00
N LYS A 47 -26.18 7.80 7.82
CA LYS A 47 -27.07 8.65 8.64
C LYS A 47 -27.00 8.21 10.11
N GLU A 48 -27.03 6.92 10.37
CA GLU A 48 -26.91 6.37 11.71
C GLU A 48 -25.54 6.67 12.31
N ALA A 49 -24.46 6.41 11.58
CA ALA A 49 -23.10 6.70 12.03
C ALA A 49 -22.89 8.18 12.36
N SER A 50 -23.53 9.10 11.60
CA SER A 50 -23.41 10.54 11.83
C SER A 50 -24.05 11.03 13.15
N THR A 51 -24.82 10.19 13.83
CA THR A 51 -25.40 10.53 15.16
C THR A 51 -24.37 10.40 16.28
N HIS A 52 -23.25 9.73 16.05
CA HIS A 52 -22.17 9.59 17.01
C HIS A 52 -21.21 10.77 16.93
N LYS A 53 -20.92 11.40 18.08
CA LYS A 53 -20.02 12.55 18.18
C LYS A 53 -18.57 12.24 17.78
N GLU A 54 -18.17 10.97 17.86
CA GLU A 54 -16.86 10.44 17.47
C GLU A 54 -16.70 10.36 15.96
N VAL A 55 -17.81 10.47 15.17
CA VAL A 55 -17.81 10.20 13.74
C VAL A 55 -17.83 11.47 12.92
N THR A 56 -16.93 11.54 11.95
CA THR A 56 -16.91 12.55 10.88
C THR A 56 -17.13 11.85 9.55
N ILE A 57 -18.08 12.33 8.73
CA ILE A 57 -18.35 11.77 7.40
C ILE A 57 -17.86 12.72 6.32
N LEU A 58 -16.99 12.22 5.44
CA LEU A 58 -16.57 12.87 4.21
C LEU A 58 -17.31 12.24 3.03
N ILE A 59 -17.75 13.04 2.06
CA ILE A 59 -18.61 12.57 0.98
C ILE A 59 -17.96 12.85 -0.38
N HIS A 60 -17.86 11.84 -1.22
CA HIS A 60 -17.62 11.98 -2.65
C HIS A 60 -18.97 11.94 -3.39
N GLU A 61 -19.15 12.83 -4.35
CA GLU A 61 -20.37 12.85 -5.19
C GLU A 61 -20.50 11.59 -6.07
N VAL A 62 -19.36 10.99 -6.44
CA VAL A 62 -19.25 9.79 -7.27
C VAL A 62 -18.17 8.87 -6.75
N ASN A 63 -18.26 7.58 -7.06
CA ASN A 63 -17.23 6.61 -6.73
C ASN A 63 -15.89 6.96 -7.40
N LYS A 64 -14.93 7.33 -6.58
CA LYS A 64 -13.54 7.64 -7.00
C LYS A 64 -12.56 6.50 -6.71
N GLY A 65 -12.96 5.53 -5.88
CA GLY A 65 -12.21 4.35 -5.52
C GLY A 65 -11.54 4.40 -4.14
N LYS A 66 -11.27 3.22 -3.58
CA LYS A 66 -10.73 3.04 -2.21
C LYS A 66 -9.48 3.88 -1.96
N GLY A 67 -8.53 3.90 -2.93
CA GLY A 67 -7.30 4.68 -2.81
C GLY A 67 -7.58 6.18 -2.70
N ARG A 68 -8.53 6.72 -3.47
CA ARG A 68 -8.93 8.14 -3.37
C ARG A 68 -9.61 8.44 -2.04
N ALA A 69 -10.47 7.54 -1.58
CA ALA A 69 -11.13 7.70 -0.29
C ALA A 69 -10.11 7.77 0.86
N LEU A 70 -9.12 6.88 0.87
CA LEU A 70 -8.04 6.92 1.84
C LEU A 70 -7.26 8.24 1.77
N LYS A 71 -6.89 8.69 0.57
CA LYS A 71 -6.16 9.97 0.40
C LYS A 71 -6.98 11.17 0.86
N THR A 72 -8.28 11.20 0.58
CA THR A 72 -9.19 12.24 1.06
C THR A 72 -9.19 12.30 2.59
N ALA A 73 -9.23 11.15 3.27
CA ALA A 73 -9.15 11.11 4.73
C ALA A 73 -7.78 11.57 5.25
N TYR A 74 -6.67 11.20 4.60
CA TYR A 74 -5.34 11.70 4.99
C TYR A 74 -5.22 13.22 4.82
N GLU A 75 -5.69 13.77 3.71
CA GLU A 75 -5.73 15.21 3.45
C GLU A 75 -6.58 15.94 4.51
N TYR A 76 -7.72 15.35 4.87
CA TYR A 76 -8.56 15.87 5.95
C TYR A 76 -7.84 15.86 7.32
N CYS A 77 -7.17 14.75 7.67
CA CYS A 77 -6.41 14.66 8.91
C CYS A 77 -5.29 15.70 8.96
N ILE A 78 -4.53 15.87 7.89
CA ILE A 78 -3.45 16.87 7.80
C ILE A 78 -4.00 18.29 8.06
N ALA A 79 -5.16 18.60 7.51
CA ALA A 79 -5.75 19.94 7.63
C ALA A 79 -6.47 20.19 8.96
N ASN A 80 -7.09 19.18 9.56
CA ASN A 80 -8.04 19.33 10.66
C ASN A 80 -7.65 18.61 11.96
N ARG A 81 -6.57 17.83 11.96
CA ARG A 81 -6.11 17.02 13.09
C ARG A 81 -4.60 17.17 13.34
N PRO A 82 -4.11 18.39 13.64
CA PRO A 82 -2.66 18.66 13.70
C PRO A 82 -1.93 17.88 14.80
N ASP A 83 -2.64 17.47 15.85
CA ASP A 83 -2.05 16.85 17.04
C ASP A 83 -2.16 15.32 17.08
N ILE A 84 -2.58 14.65 15.98
CA ILE A 84 -2.68 13.18 15.98
C ILE A 84 -1.31 12.52 15.90
N GLU A 85 -1.17 11.39 16.57
CA GLU A 85 0.01 10.55 16.52
C GLU A 85 0.08 9.77 15.18
N GLY A 86 -1.10 9.48 14.63
CA GLY A 86 -1.25 8.78 13.36
C GLY A 86 -2.69 8.45 13.02
N VAL A 87 -2.86 7.65 12.00
CA VAL A 87 -4.16 7.12 11.58
C VAL A 87 -4.10 5.61 11.50
N VAL A 88 -5.27 4.97 11.60
CA VAL A 88 -5.42 3.55 11.26
C VAL A 88 -6.51 3.38 10.22
N THR A 89 -6.20 2.70 9.10
CA THR A 89 -7.18 2.35 8.06
C THR A 89 -7.84 1.02 8.39
N VAL A 90 -9.14 0.93 8.25
CA VAL A 90 -9.95 -0.25 8.58
C VAL A 90 -11.00 -0.44 7.50
N ASP A 91 -11.25 -1.66 7.07
CA ASP A 91 -12.33 -1.97 6.14
C ASP A 91 -13.70 -2.01 6.86
N GLY A 92 -14.76 -1.55 6.18
CA GLY A 92 -16.10 -1.46 6.76
C GLY A 92 -16.89 -2.79 6.79
N ASP A 93 -16.24 -3.92 6.50
CA ASP A 93 -16.86 -5.24 6.37
C ASP A 93 -16.87 -6.07 7.67
N ASN A 94 -16.42 -5.48 8.78
CA ASN A 94 -16.34 -6.10 10.10
C ASN A 94 -15.42 -7.34 10.19
N GLN A 95 -14.39 -7.41 9.33
CA GLN A 95 -13.41 -8.49 9.35
C GLN A 95 -12.23 -8.24 10.32
N HIS A 96 -12.11 -7.02 10.84
CA HIS A 96 -11.07 -6.64 11.80
C HIS A 96 -11.64 -6.45 13.21
N ARG A 97 -11.08 -7.13 14.18
CA ARG A 97 -11.49 -6.97 15.58
C ARG A 97 -10.99 -5.64 16.13
N PRO A 98 -11.80 -4.91 16.91
CA PRO A 98 -11.39 -3.63 17.51
C PRO A 98 -10.13 -3.76 18.37
N GLU A 99 -9.95 -4.86 19.10
CA GLU A 99 -8.76 -5.13 19.91
C GLU A 99 -7.48 -5.27 19.07
N ASP A 100 -7.59 -5.85 17.86
CA ASP A 100 -6.44 -5.97 16.94
C ASP A 100 -6.11 -4.64 16.28
N ILE A 101 -7.13 -3.82 15.99
CA ILE A 101 -6.94 -2.44 15.51
C ILE A 101 -6.18 -1.65 16.58
N ARG A 102 -6.56 -1.76 17.86
CA ARG A 102 -5.86 -1.12 18.97
C ARG A 102 -4.41 -1.57 19.08
N LYS A 103 -4.13 -2.88 19.01
CA LYS A 103 -2.75 -3.41 19.05
C LYS A 103 -1.89 -2.84 17.91
N CYS A 104 -2.45 -2.68 16.71
CA CYS A 104 -1.74 -2.03 15.61
C CYS A 104 -1.39 -0.56 15.92
N CYS A 105 -2.33 0.17 16.53
CA CYS A 105 -2.12 1.56 16.93
C CYS A 105 -1.05 1.69 18.04
N GLU A 106 -1.14 0.87 19.08
CA GLU A 106 -0.17 0.85 20.19
C GLU A 106 1.23 0.53 19.66
N LYS A 107 1.35 -0.48 18.79
CA LYS A 107 2.62 -0.84 18.17
C LYS A 107 3.19 0.27 17.29
N MET A 108 2.34 1.05 16.61
CA MET A 108 2.76 2.21 15.83
C MET A 108 3.29 3.32 16.74
N ILE A 109 2.65 3.59 17.88
CA ILE A 109 3.10 4.59 18.85
C ILE A 109 4.46 4.21 19.43
N GLU A 110 4.67 2.92 19.73
CA GLU A 110 5.96 2.40 20.20
C GLU A 110 7.06 2.49 19.12
N ASN A 111 6.68 2.51 17.84
CA ASN A 111 7.58 2.52 16.69
C ASN A 111 7.22 3.65 15.70
N PRO A 112 7.42 4.92 16.09
CA PRO A 112 6.91 6.07 15.34
C PRO A 112 7.56 6.28 13.96
N ASP A 113 8.60 5.51 13.64
CA ASP A 113 9.29 5.52 12.35
C ASP A 113 8.80 4.42 11.39
N CYS A 114 7.91 3.54 11.84
CA CYS A 114 7.42 2.41 11.06
C CYS A 114 5.91 2.50 10.82
N VAL A 115 5.47 2.04 9.66
CA VAL A 115 4.06 1.72 9.41
C VAL A 115 3.76 0.34 10.00
N VAL A 116 2.65 0.17 10.69
CA VAL A 116 2.25 -1.14 11.20
C VAL A 116 1.17 -1.74 10.31
N LEU A 117 1.39 -2.97 9.84
CA LEU A 117 0.48 -3.73 9.01
C LEU A 117 -0.18 -4.82 9.84
N GLY A 118 -1.51 -4.82 9.94
CA GLY A 118 -2.27 -5.90 10.58
C GLY A 118 -2.34 -7.09 9.62
N CYS A 119 -1.57 -8.13 9.87
CA CYS A 119 -1.40 -9.26 8.97
C CYS A 119 -2.13 -10.50 9.46
N ARG A 120 -2.97 -11.09 8.58
CA ARG A 120 -3.65 -12.36 8.81
C ARG A 120 -2.69 -13.53 8.70
N ASP A 121 -2.95 -14.58 9.46
CA ASP A 121 -2.16 -15.81 9.36
C ASP A 121 -2.81 -16.80 8.38
N PHE A 122 -2.31 -16.80 7.15
CA PHE A 122 -2.80 -17.70 6.09
C PHE A 122 -2.43 -19.19 6.30
N SER A 123 -1.68 -19.54 7.35
CA SER A 123 -1.39 -20.93 7.69
C SER A 123 -2.51 -21.60 8.51
N GLU A 124 -3.42 -20.82 9.08
CA GLU A 124 -4.53 -21.33 9.87
C GLU A 124 -5.49 -22.20 9.06
N LYS A 125 -6.08 -23.22 9.71
CA LYS A 125 -6.91 -24.24 9.03
C LYS A 125 -8.21 -23.69 8.46
N ASN A 126 -8.76 -22.62 9.04
CA ASN A 126 -9.98 -21.96 8.66
C ASN A 126 -9.83 -21.08 7.39
N VAL A 127 -8.59 -20.87 6.91
CA VAL A 127 -8.34 -20.05 5.70
C VAL A 127 -8.71 -20.82 4.43
N PRO A 128 -9.60 -20.26 3.57
CA PRO A 128 -9.94 -20.87 2.29
C PRO A 128 -8.70 -21.13 1.42
N ALA A 129 -8.62 -22.32 0.79
CA ALA A 129 -7.46 -22.72 -0.02
C ALA A 129 -7.14 -21.72 -1.14
N LYS A 130 -8.18 -21.12 -1.77
CA LYS A 130 -8.04 -20.10 -2.81
C LYS A 130 -7.35 -18.83 -2.30
N SER A 131 -7.74 -18.35 -1.12
CA SER A 131 -7.15 -17.17 -0.48
C SER A 131 -5.69 -17.43 -0.10
N ARG A 132 -5.41 -18.61 0.48
CA ARG A 132 -4.05 -19.06 0.80
C ARG A 132 -3.16 -19.14 -0.43
N PHE A 133 -3.65 -19.74 -1.51
CA PHE A 133 -2.89 -19.83 -2.76
C PHE A 133 -2.60 -18.45 -3.34
N GLY A 134 -3.62 -17.57 -3.46
CA GLY A 134 -3.45 -16.21 -3.96
C GLY A 134 -2.44 -15.40 -3.17
N ASN A 135 -2.53 -15.43 -1.83
CA ASN A 135 -1.55 -14.73 -0.97
C ASN A 135 -0.13 -15.29 -1.13
N ASN A 136 0.04 -16.61 -1.19
CA ASN A 136 1.36 -17.24 -1.35
C ASN A 136 2.02 -16.85 -2.69
N VAL A 137 1.25 -16.81 -3.79
CA VAL A 137 1.75 -16.36 -5.09
C VAL A 137 2.18 -14.89 -5.01
N THR A 138 1.32 -14.02 -4.51
CA THR A 138 1.61 -12.58 -4.41
C THR A 138 2.79 -12.31 -3.46
N LYS A 139 2.84 -12.98 -2.31
CA LYS A 139 3.97 -12.93 -1.36
C LYS A 139 5.30 -13.35 -2.01
N GLY A 140 5.28 -14.42 -2.82
CA GLY A 140 6.44 -14.84 -3.60
C GLY A 140 6.91 -13.75 -4.55
N VAL A 141 6.00 -13.15 -5.30
CA VAL A 141 6.31 -12.04 -6.22
C VAL A 141 6.88 -10.83 -5.48
N PHE A 142 6.26 -10.38 -4.39
CA PHE A 142 6.79 -9.27 -3.59
C PHE A 142 8.19 -9.55 -3.03
N ARG A 143 8.42 -10.78 -2.55
CA ARG A 143 9.72 -11.19 -2.00
C ARG A 143 10.83 -11.23 -3.06
N PHE A 144 10.58 -11.89 -4.19
CA PHE A 144 11.63 -12.15 -5.18
C PHE A 144 11.79 -11.02 -6.19
N ALA A 145 10.68 -10.39 -6.62
CA ALA A 145 10.73 -9.33 -7.62
C ALA A 145 10.90 -7.94 -7.02
N CYS A 146 10.27 -7.67 -5.86
CA CYS A 146 10.27 -6.34 -5.25
C CYS A 146 11.19 -6.24 -4.02
N GLY A 147 11.74 -7.36 -3.55
CA GLY A 147 12.58 -7.38 -2.33
C GLY A 147 11.81 -7.02 -1.05
N ILE A 148 10.48 -7.19 -1.03
CA ILE A 148 9.61 -6.89 0.09
C ILE A 148 9.19 -8.21 0.76
N LYS A 149 9.53 -8.36 2.04
CA LYS A 149 9.11 -9.51 2.85
C LYS A 149 7.86 -9.13 3.61
N ILE A 150 6.71 -9.64 3.19
CA ILE A 150 5.40 -9.37 3.80
C ILE A 150 4.61 -10.68 3.87
N SER A 151 3.87 -10.90 4.97
CA SER A 151 3.07 -12.12 5.17
C SER A 151 1.67 -12.02 4.57
N ASP A 152 1.06 -10.82 4.59
CA ASP A 152 -0.24 -10.52 4.00
C ASP A 152 -0.12 -9.30 3.08
N THR A 153 -0.14 -9.53 1.76
CA THR A 153 0.04 -8.49 0.75
C THR A 153 -1.21 -7.65 0.49
N GLN A 154 -2.35 -8.09 1.02
CA GLN A 154 -3.68 -7.51 0.73
C GLN A 154 -4.36 -6.93 1.97
N THR A 155 -3.61 -6.76 3.08
CA THR A 155 -4.20 -6.20 4.29
C THR A 155 -4.60 -4.74 4.12
N GLY A 156 -5.86 -4.41 4.45
CA GLY A 156 -6.39 -3.05 4.54
C GLY A 156 -6.14 -2.41 5.91
N LEU A 157 -5.82 -3.22 6.94
CA LEU A 157 -5.54 -2.71 8.28
C LEU A 157 -4.10 -2.20 8.38
N ARG A 158 -3.94 -0.88 8.42
CA ARG A 158 -2.63 -0.22 8.46
C ARG A 158 -2.64 0.93 9.44
N ALA A 159 -1.78 0.90 10.45
CA ALA A 159 -1.56 2.04 11.32
C ALA A 159 -0.35 2.85 10.80
N ILE A 160 -0.58 4.11 10.50
CA ILE A 160 0.34 4.98 9.76
C ILE A 160 0.66 6.21 10.62
N PRO A 161 1.92 6.44 10.99
CA PRO A 161 2.34 7.63 11.73
C PRO A 161 1.97 8.93 10.98
N ALA A 162 1.56 9.96 11.71
CA ALA A 162 1.09 11.24 11.14
C ALA A 162 2.10 11.86 10.17
N LYS A 163 3.40 11.75 10.43
CA LYS A 163 4.48 12.25 9.57
C LYS A 163 4.49 11.70 8.14
N TYR A 164 3.86 10.53 7.92
CA TYR A 164 3.80 9.92 6.60
C TYR A 164 2.52 10.23 5.82
N LEU A 165 1.53 10.90 6.42
CA LEU A 165 0.24 11.16 5.77
C LEU A 165 0.36 11.97 4.48
N ASP A 166 1.20 13.03 4.48
CA ASP A 166 1.45 13.82 3.27
C ASP A 166 2.11 12.99 2.17
N PHE A 167 3.05 12.12 2.52
CA PHE A 167 3.63 11.17 1.57
C PHE A 167 2.58 10.20 1.02
N MET A 168 1.78 9.58 1.90
CA MET A 168 0.74 8.63 1.51
C MET A 168 -0.33 9.26 0.62
N SER A 169 -0.73 10.52 0.89
CA SER A 169 -1.75 11.21 0.08
C SER A 169 -1.32 11.48 -1.37
N ARG A 170 -0.01 11.57 -1.63
CA ARG A 170 0.57 11.84 -2.95
C ARG A 170 0.86 10.60 -3.79
N ILE A 171 0.77 9.40 -3.22
CA ILE A 171 0.99 8.15 -3.96
C ILE A 171 -0.11 7.99 -5.01
N LYS A 172 0.28 7.72 -6.26
CA LYS A 172 -0.65 7.48 -7.37
C LYS A 172 -1.44 6.19 -7.17
N GLY A 173 -2.62 6.13 -7.78
CA GLY A 173 -3.58 5.04 -7.64
C GLY A 173 -4.81 5.50 -6.88
N GLU A 174 -5.97 5.23 -7.46
CA GLU A 174 -7.24 5.69 -6.91
C GLU A 174 -8.10 4.54 -6.40
N ARG A 175 -7.78 3.29 -6.81
CA ARG A 175 -8.55 2.08 -6.46
C ARG A 175 -7.73 1.13 -5.60
N PHE A 176 -7.94 -0.18 -5.73
CA PHE A 176 -7.26 -1.21 -4.94
C PHE A 176 -5.74 -1.31 -5.20
N GLU A 177 -5.28 -0.90 -6.40
CA GLU A 177 -3.84 -0.85 -6.71
C GLU A 177 -3.07 0.13 -5.83
N TYR A 178 -3.74 1.09 -5.22
CA TYR A 178 -3.13 2.04 -4.30
C TYR A 178 -2.41 1.33 -3.14
N GLU A 179 -3.04 0.33 -2.54
CA GLU A 179 -2.45 -0.41 -1.42
C GLU A 179 -1.16 -1.16 -1.81
N THR A 180 -1.12 -1.67 -3.05
CA THR A 180 0.09 -2.26 -3.64
C THR A 180 1.17 -1.21 -3.91
N ARG A 181 0.79 -0.07 -4.49
CA ARG A 181 1.72 1.04 -4.75
C ARG A 181 2.31 1.60 -3.46
N VAL A 182 1.53 1.69 -2.39
CA VAL A 182 2.03 2.09 -1.07
C VAL A 182 3.20 1.21 -0.63
N LEU A 183 3.09 -0.11 -0.72
CA LEU A 183 4.18 -1.02 -0.33
C LEU A 183 5.45 -0.82 -1.18
N LEU A 184 5.29 -0.61 -2.49
CA LEU A 184 6.41 -0.35 -3.40
C LEU A 184 7.07 1.01 -3.12
N GLU A 185 6.26 2.06 -2.90
CA GLU A 185 6.76 3.40 -2.60
C GLU A 185 7.42 3.46 -1.21
N MET A 186 6.88 2.78 -0.20
CA MET A 186 7.53 2.65 1.10
C MET A 186 8.92 2.03 0.96
N LYS A 187 9.05 0.94 0.19
CA LYS A 187 10.34 0.30 -0.08
C LYS A 187 11.32 1.26 -0.76
N ARG A 188 10.84 2.01 -1.77
CA ARG A 188 11.64 2.98 -2.52
C ARG A 188 12.13 4.15 -1.64
N HIS A 189 11.30 4.57 -0.67
CA HIS A 189 11.59 5.68 0.22
C HIS A 189 12.21 5.26 1.55
N HIS A 190 12.60 3.99 1.69
CA HIS A 190 13.17 3.42 2.91
C HIS A 190 12.29 3.64 4.14
N ILE A 191 10.94 3.60 3.94
CA ILE A 191 9.97 3.61 5.03
C ILE A 191 9.77 2.16 5.46
N ASP A 192 10.19 1.85 6.67
CA ASP A 192 10.05 0.51 7.23
C ASP A 192 8.62 0.22 7.68
N PHE A 193 8.26 -1.05 7.72
CA PHE A 193 7.01 -1.51 8.31
C PHE A 193 7.22 -2.68 9.26
N ILE A 194 6.30 -2.81 10.19
CA ILE A 194 6.24 -3.90 11.17
C ILE A 194 4.92 -4.63 10.98
N GLU A 195 4.95 -5.95 11.00
CA GLU A 195 3.75 -6.77 10.98
C GLU A 195 3.22 -7.00 12.40
N GLN A 196 1.91 -6.80 12.56
CA GLN A 196 1.15 -7.21 13.74
C GLN A 196 0.22 -8.34 13.33
N LYS A 197 0.40 -9.53 13.93
CA LYS A 197 -0.54 -10.64 13.71
C LYS A 197 -1.91 -10.25 14.24
N ILE A 198 -2.93 -10.43 13.42
CA ILE A 198 -4.34 -10.21 13.75
C ILE A 198 -5.13 -11.50 13.57
N GLU A 199 -6.26 -11.61 14.25
CA GLU A 199 -7.19 -12.69 13.99
C GLU A 199 -7.91 -12.50 12.65
N THR A 200 -8.13 -13.61 11.96
CA THR A 200 -8.87 -13.61 10.69
C THR A 200 -10.32 -13.94 10.96
N VAL A 201 -11.20 -12.95 10.79
CA VAL A 201 -12.64 -13.16 10.87
C VAL A 201 -13.19 -13.35 9.46
N TYR A 202 -13.63 -14.56 9.13
CA TYR A 202 -14.32 -14.83 7.86
C TYR A 202 -15.82 -14.71 8.08
N ILE A 203 -16.44 -13.69 7.47
CA ILE A 203 -17.88 -13.49 7.49
C ILE A 203 -18.40 -13.83 6.09
N GLU A 204 -19.32 -14.78 5.97
CA GLU A 204 -20.07 -15.13 4.75
C GLU A 204 -19.18 -15.25 3.49
N GLU A 205 -18.10 -15.99 3.56
CA GLU A 205 -17.18 -16.24 2.42
C GLU A 205 -16.74 -14.97 1.65
N ASN A 206 -16.73 -13.79 2.29
CA ASN A 206 -16.40 -12.49 1.69
C ASN A 206 -17.44 -11.98 0.67
N ALA A 207 -18.72 -12.30 0.83
CA ALA A 207 -19.80 -11.89 -0.09
C ALA A 207 -19.96 -10.36 -0.22
N SER A 208 -19.50 -9.57 0.75
CA SER A 208 -19.63 -8.09 0.79
C SER A 208 -18.46 -7.32 0.18
N THR A 209 -17.52 -7.99 -0.53
CA THR A 209 -16.39 -7.27 -1.13
C THR A 209 -16.73 -6.62 -2.46
N HIS A 210 -16.44 -5.32 -2.60
CA HIS A 210 -16.52 -4.59 -3.89
C HIS A 210 -15.32 -4.85 -4.82
N PHE A 211 -14.41 -5.73 -4.41
CA PHE A 211 -13.28 -6.16 -5.22
C PHE A 211 -13.75 -7.00 -6.41
N ARG A 212 -13.46 -6.54 -7.62
CA ARG A 212 -13.75 -7.26 -8.86
C ARG A 212 -12.58 -8.18 -9.19
N PRO A 213 -12.67 -9.52 -8.94
CA PRO A 213 -11.50 -10.40 -8.88
C PRO A 213 -10.61 -10.36 -10.13
N VAL A 214 -11.21 -10.28 -11.32
CA VAL A 214 -10.43 -10.26 -12.57
C VAL A 214 -9.89 -8.85 -12.85
N LYS A 215 -10.75 -7.84 -12.85
CA LYS A 215 -10.37 -6.47 -13.29
C LYS A 215 -9.40 -5.82 -12.33
N ASP A 216 -9.67 -5.89 -11.04
CA ASP A 216 -8.82 -5.25 -10.03
C ASP A 216 -7.50 -6.03 -9.86
N SER A 217 -7.52 -7.37 -10.00
CA SER A 217 -6.29 -8.17 -10.06
C SER A 217 -5.42 -7.81 -11.25
N ILE A 218 -5.98 -7.62 -12.46
CA ILE A 218 -5.21 -7.21 -13.64
C ILE A 218 -4.51 -5.87 -13.39
N ILE A 219 -5.18 -4.91 -12.75
CA ILE A 219 -4.60 -3.60 -12.44
C ILE A 219 -3.46 -3.75 -11.42
N ILE A 220 -3.69 -4.49 -10.33
CA ILE A 220 -2.68 -4.75 -9.29
C ILE A 220 -1.47 -5.46 -9.87
N TYR A 221 -1.69 -6.59 -10.57
CA TYR A 221 -0.59 -7.34 -11.18
C TYR A 221 0.08 -6.56 -12.32
N GLY A 222 -0.64 -5.66 -12.99
CA GLY A 222 -0.07 -4.74 -13.99
C GLY A 222 1.00 -3.83 -13.41
N VAL A 223 0.82 -3.30 -12.19
CA VAL A 223 1.84 -2.49 -11.50
C VAL A 223 3.07 -3.34 -11.19
N ILE A 224 2.85 -4.53 -10.62
CA ILE A 224 3.93 -5.47 -10.29
C ILE A 224 4.68 -5.91 -11.55
N LEU A 225 3.94 -6.23 -12.62
CA LEU A 225 4.52 -6.67 -13.89
C LEU A 225 5.39 -5.58 -14.53
N LYS A 226 4.95 -4.33 -14.54
CA LYS A 226 5.76 -3.19 -14.99
C LYS A 226 7.08 -3.11 -14.22
N TYR A 227 7.04 -3.28 -12.89
CA TYR A 227 8.23 -3.27 -12.04
C TYR A 227 9.20 -4.40 -12.40
N ILE A 228 8.69 -5.63 -12.60
CA ILE A 228 9.49 -6.80 -13.01
C ILE A 228 10.11 -6.58 -14.40
N ILE A 229 9.32 -6.11 -15.37
CA ILE A 229 9.79 -5.83 -16.73
C ILE A 229 10.95 -4.83 -16.70
N GLY A 230 10.84 -3.75 -15.91
CA GLY A 230 11.92 -2.78 -15.75
C GLY A 230 13.22 -3.40 -15.24
N SER A 231 13.11 -4.29 -14.27
CA SER A 231 14.27 -5.02 -13.70
C SER A 231 14.92 -5.98 -14.72
N VAL A 232 14.10 -6.72 -15.48
CA VAL A 232 14.58 -7.63 -16.53
C VAL A 232 15.25 -6.85 -17.67
N LEU A 233 14.63 -5.78 -18.15
CA LEU A 233 15.22 -4.93 -19.19
C LEU A 233 16.53 -4.31 -18.73
N SER A 234 16.61 -3.82 -17.49
CA SER A 234 17.85 -3.31 -16.90
C SER A 234 18.96 -4.35 -16.88
N PHE A 235 18.64 -5.61 -16.52
CA PHE A 235 19.58 -6.72 -16.55
C PHE A 235 20.07 -7.02 -17.99
N ILE A 236 19.16 -7.06 -18.96
CA ILE A 236 19.52 -7.28 -20.38
C ILE A 236 20.45 -6.17 -20.88
N ILE A 237 20.16 -4.91 -20.56
CA ILE A 237 20.99 -3.76 -20.90
C ILE A 237 22.36 -3.88 -20.24
N ASP A 238 22.43 -4.23 -18.95
CA ASP A 238 23.68 -4.41 -18.20
C ASP A 238 24.58 -5.46 -18.87
N MET A 239 24.02 -6.63 -19.16
CA MET A 239 24.76 -7.73 -19.82
C MET A 239 25.19 -7.40 -21.25
N GLY A 240 24.29 -6.77 -22.02
CA GLY A 240 24.59 -6.36 -23.39
C GLY A 240 25.70 -5.31 -23.46
N LEU A 241 25.62 -4.30 -22.60
CA LEU A 241 26.66 -3.25 -22.51
C LEU A 241 27.99 -3.81 -22.01
N PHE A 242 27.96 -4.67 -20.98
CA PHE A 242 29.17 -5.31 -20.47
C PHE A 242 29.89 -6.08 -21.58
N THR A 243 29.15 -6.89 -22.35
CA THR A 243 29.70 -7.67 -23.46
C THR A 243 30.24 -6.76 -24.58
N ALA A 244 29.49 -5.72 -24.95
CA ALA A 244 29.89 -4.78 -25.98
C ALA A 244 31.18 -4.02 -25.59
N LEU A 245 31.24 -3.53 -24.35
CA LEU A 245 32.42 -2.82 -23.82
C LEU A 245 33.64 -3.72 -23.73
N GLN A 246 33.46 -4.98 -23.35
CA GLN A 246 34.56 -5.96 -23.40
C GLN A 246 35.08 -6.20 -24.80
N PHE A 247 34.18 -6.30 -25.81
CA PHE A 247 34.59 -6.48 -27.19
C PHE A 247 35.36 -5.25 -27.73
N ILE A 248 34.86 -4.04 -27.41
CA ILE A 248 35.47 -2.77 -27.87
C ILE A 248 36.85 -2.56 -27.25
N PHE A 249 36.96 -2.67 -25.92
CA PHE A 249 38.17 -2.33 -25.18
C PHE A 249 39.15 -3.48 -25.00
N GLY A 250 38.67 -4.73 -25.09
CA GLY A 250 39.50 -5.92 -24.85
C GLY A 250 40.70 -6.10 -25.77
N LYS A 251 40.70 -5.42 -26.93
CA LYS A 251 41.82 -5.39 -27.88
C LYS A 251 42.86 -4.27 -27.61
N HIS A 252 42.49 -3.28 -26.79
CA HIS A 252 43.24 -2.05 -26.66
C HIS A 252 43.86 -1.85 -25.27
N ILE A 253 43.30 -2.48 -24.23
CA ILE A 253 43.76 -2.33 -22.83
C ILE A 253 43.85 -3.69 -22.13
N SER A 254 44.54 -3.71 -20.98
CA SER A 254 44.72 -4.94 -20.22
C SER A 254 43.38 -5.55 -19.80
N LYS A 255 43.34 -6.88 -19.72
CA LYS A 255 42.10 -7.64 -19.40
C LYS A 255 41.44 -7.18 -18.09
N SER A 256 42.23 -6.91 -17.06
CA SER A 256 41.68 -6.47 -15.76
C SER A 256 41.03 -5.10 -15.85
N VAL A 257 41.67 -4.15 -16.57
CA VAL A 257 41.11 -2.79 -16.78
C VAL A 257 39.87 -2.85 -17.67
N THR A 258 39.86 -3.70 -18.72
CA THR A 258 38.69 -3.90 -19.57
C THR A 258 37.50 -4.39 -18.77
N ILE A 259 37.69 -5.41 -17.90
CA ILE A 259 36.61 -5.94 -17.04
C ILE A 259 36.09 -4.82 -16.11
N LEU A 260 36.97 -4.06 -15.48
CA LEU A 260 36.58 -2.99 -14.57
C LEU A 260 35.74 -1.93 -15.29
N VAL A 261 36.25 -1.40 -16.42
CA VAL A 261 35.57 -0.37 -17.22
C VAL A 261 34.22 -0.87 -17.73
N ALA A 262 34.19 -2.12 -18.25
CA ALA A 262 32.96 -2.72 -18.75
C ALA A 262 31.91 -2.90 -17.62
N THR A 263 32.34 -3.37 -16.44
CA THR A 263 31.43 -3.56 -15.29
C THR A 263 30.88 -2.23 -14.79
N VAL A 264 31.74 -1.24 -14.55
CA VAL A 264 31.30 0.05 -14.03
C VAL A 264 30.45 0.81 -15.05
N GLY A 265 30.88 0.84 -16.31
CA GLY A 265 30.14 1.51 -17.38
C GLY A 265 28.77 0.92 -17.64
N ALA A 266 28.68 -0.42 -17.76
CA ALA A 266 27.42 -1.11 -17.92
C ALA A 266 26.47 -0.87 -16.74
N ARG A 267 26.99 -0.94 -15.50
CA ARG A 267 26.22 -0.73 -14.28
C ARG A 267 25.67 0.68 -14.16
N ILE A 268 26.43 1.71 -14.50
CA ILE A 268 25.97 3.10 -14.48
C ILE A 268 24.80 3.27 -15.46
N ILE A 269 24.94 2.81 -16.71
CA ILE A 269 23.93 2.99 -17.73
C ILE A 269 22.66 2.19 -17.43
N SER A 270 22.81 0.91 -17.05
CA SER A 270 21.66 0.05 -16.70
C SER A 270 20.91 0.56 -15.48
N SER A 271 21.63 1.10 -14.49
CA SER A 271 21.04 1.70 -13.29
C SER A 271 20.27 3.00 -13.62
N LEU A 272 20.82 3.86 -14.45
CA LEU A 272 20.11 5.06 -14.94
C LEU A 272 18.84 4.68 -15.72
N PHE A 273 18.93 3.68 -16.61
CA PHE A 273 17.76 3.17 -17.33
C PHE A 273 16.70 2.67 -16.34
N ASN A 274 17.08 1.85 -15.35
CA ASN A 274 16.15 1.32 -14.34
C ASN A 274 15.48 2.44 -13.54
N TYR A 275 16.26 3.45 -13.16
CA TYR A 275 15.72 4.64 -12.48
C TYR A 275 14.66 5.35 -13.34
N PHE A 276 14.96 5.69 -14.60
CA PHE A 276 14.02 6.41 -15.46
C PHE A 276 12.80 5.57 -15.82
N TYR A 277 12.98 4.27 -16.06
CA TYR A 277 11.88 3.36 -16.33
C TYR A 277 10.92 3.29 -15.13
N ASN A 278 11.44 3.02 -13.95
CA ASN A 278 10.63 2.97 -12.74
C ASN A 278 9.93 4.30 -12.46
N ARG A 279 10.67 5.42 -12.55
CA ARG A 279 10.12 6.75 -12.34
C ARG A 279 8.94 7.04 -13.26
N ASN A 280 9.06 6.73 -14.55
CA ASN A 280 8.08 7.13 -15.56
C ASN A 280 6.98 6.09 -15.79
N ALA A 281 7.31 4.78 -15.82
CA ALA A 281 6.37 3.72 -16.18
C ALA A 281 5.71 3.03 -14.98
N VAL A 282 6.42 2.90 -13.86
CA VAL A 282 5.89 2.21 -12.67
C VAL A 282 5.23 3.21 -11.72
N PHE A 283 5.99 4.24 -11.31
CA PHE A 283 5.57 5.20 -10.30
C PHE A 283 4.90 6.44 -10.90
N GLU A 284 5.11 6.70 -12.20
CA GLU A 284 4.53 7.85 -12.90
C GLU A 284 4.75 9.17 -12.13
N SER A 285 5.97 9.35 -11.58
CA SER A 285 6.30 10.41 -10.63
C SER A 285 6.44 11.77 -11.29
N ASP A 286 5.74 12.77 -10.76
CA ASP A 286 5.79 14.17 -11.20
C ASP A 286 6.84 14.99 -10.45
N GLU A 287 7.52 14.42 -9.44
CA GLU A 287 8.59 15.10 -8.69
C GLU A 287 9.80 15.43 -9.59
N LYS A 288 10.57 16.46 -9.21
CA LYS A 288 11.80 16.84 -9.93
C LYS A 288 12.83 15.71 -9.95
N VAL A 289 13.41 15.43 -11.13
CA VAL A 289 14.40 14.34 -11.35
C VAL A 289 15.54 14.36 -10.32
N GLY A 290 16.13 15.51 -10.03
CA GLY A 290 17.23 15.61 -9.07
C GLY A 290 16.87 15.16 -7.66
N LYS A 291 15.63 15.47 -7.20
CA LYS A 291 15.15 15.06 -5.87
C LYS A 291 14.90 13.55 -5.79
N THR A 292 14.32 12.98 -6.84
CA THR A 292 14.02 11.54 -6.88
C THR A 292 15.25 10.70 -7.14
N MET A 293 16.23 11.20 -7.92
CA MET A 293 17.50 10.52 -8.18
C MET A 293 18.36 10.43 -6.91
N GLY A 294 18.46 11.51 -6.12
CA GLY A 294 19.21 11.51 -4.87
C GLY A 294 18.62 10.60 -3.78
N ARG A 295 17.38 10.16 -3.92
CA ARG A 295 16.74 9.17 -3.04
C ARG A 295 16.85 7.74 -3.56
N TYR A 296 17.12 7.59 -4.85
CA TYR A 296 17.24 6.27 -5.48
C TYR A 296 18.65 5.69 -5.30
N TYR A 297 19.66 6.52 -5.24
CA TYR A 297 21.08 6.19 -5.00
C TYR A 297 21.54 6.63 -3.60
#